data_8589ca13a27b2a41e1fa2e376df629a2
#
_entry.id   8589ca13a27b2a41e1fa2e376df629a2
#
_cell.length_a   1.000
_cell.length_b   1.000
_cell.length_c   1.000
_cell.angle_alpha   90.00
_cell.angle_beta   90.00
_cell.angle_gamma   90.00
#
_symmetry.space_group_name_H-M   'P 1'
#
loop_
_entity.id
_entity.type
_entity.pdbx_description
1 polymer ?
#
loop_
_entity_poly.entity_id
_entity_poly.type
_entity_poly.pdbx_seq_one_letter_code
_entity_poly.pdbx_strand_id
1 'polypeptide(L)'
;MDGRNLLKTVSSFALLTMLSCSSTVKENTDQPNIMEVEKKNLGKLLALYPKPMTVVGTKVEGKVNWLVVGHTGVIGHDRVLVSMSKQHYSNQGIKQSKKLSINLVSREMLPKADYVGSVSGETVDKSSVFAYHIGENGTPVIDVSPLTMECNVVDIYETEGFDNFICTVVNTYATPDVLDHNGKLDYTRLKPVLFEFPTYSYLATGEVIGKCLNLDEEPGMCAEQPMAADGIVRLSKIEVYPEYLDEYMKYATEVGEVSLRTEPGGVTMYAVSEKENPCMVTILETYASQKAYELHIASEHFQKYKQGTLHMVKRLTLSDQTPLNPANQINNFIQ
;
A
#
# COMPACT_ATOMS: atom_id res chain seq x y z
N MET A 1 -7.58 -69.62 -35.08
CA MET A 1 -7.84 -70.83 -34.33
C MET A 1 -8.21 -70.38 -32.92
N ASP A 2 -9.46 -70.21 -32.70
CA ASP A 2 -10.39 -71.14 -31.94
C ASP A 2 -10.02 -71.11 -30.47
N GLY A 3 -10.84 -70.82 -29.58
CA GLY A 3 -12.31 -70.82 -29.49
C GLY A 3 -12.70 -70.81 -28.03
N ARG A 4 -13.74 -70.11 -27.83
CA ARG A 4 -15.00 -70.48 -27.20
C ARG A 4 -15.03 -70.87 -25.71
N ASN A 5 -15.86 -70.03 -25.03
CA ASN A 5 -17.07 -70.51 -24.30
C ASN A 5 -16.85 -71.16 -22.93
N LEU A 6 -17.61 -70.94 -21.96
CA LEU A 6 -19.02 -70.61 -21.67
C LEU A 6 -19.31 -71.00 -20.18
N LEU A 7 -20.31 -70.34 -19.68
CA LEU A 7 -21.31 -70.71 -18.64
C LEU A 7 -20.98 -70.54 -17.15
N LYS A 8 -21.68 -69.53 -16.59
CA LYS A 8 -22.89 -69.62 -15.74
C LYS A 8 -22.83 -70.66 -14.57
N THR A 9 -22.98 -70.16 -13.37
CA THR A 9 -24.09 -70.58 -12.53
C THR A 9 -24.36 -69.67 -11.34
N VAL A 10 -25.63 -69.50 -11.12
CA VAL A 10 -26.38 -68.83 -10.07
C VAL A 10 -26.43 -69.69 -8.83
N SER A 11 -26.38 -69.16 -7.62
CA SER A 11 -27.20 -69.56 -6.47
C SER A 11 -27.01 -68.68 -5.27
N SER A 12 -27.90 -67.93 -4.91
CA SER A 12 -28.94 -67.78 -3.89
C SER A 12 -28.57 -68.06 -2.44
N PHE A 13 -29.03 -67.09 -1.63
CA PHE A 13 -29.45 -67.15 -0.22
C PHE A 13 -28.39 -67.17 0.89
N ALA A 14 -28.29 -66.07 1.65
CA ALA A 14 -28.77 -66.05 3.05
C ALA A 14 -28.78 -64.63 3.63
N LEU A 15 -29.97 -64.27 4.02
CA LEU A 15 -30.32 -63.07 4.78
C LEU A 15 -29.83 -63.25 6.22
N LEU A 16 -28.96 -62.35 6.70
CA LEU A 16 -28.70 -62.23 8.13
C LEU A 16 -28.78 -60.74 8.52
N THR A 17 -29.89 -60.37 9.12
CA THR A 17 -30.15 -59.08 9.77
C THR A 17 -29.25 -58.99 11.00
N MET A 18 -28.28 -58.04 10.93
CA MET A 18 -27.63 -57.46 12.12
C MET A 18 -28.09 -56.05 12.29
N LEU A 19 -28.89 -55.78 13.32
CA LEU A 19 -29.12 -54.45 13.86
C LEU A 19 -27.78 -53.91 14.35
N SER A 20 -27.24 -52.95 13.66
CA SER A 20 -26.16 -52.12 14.17
C SER A 20 -26.74 -50.76 14.52
N CYS A 21 -26.75 -50.41 15.80
CA CYS A 21 -26.97 -49.07 16.30
C CYS A 21 -25.89 -48.15 15.74
N SER A 22 -26.19 -47.38 14.71
CA SER A 22 -25.35 -46.29 14.30
C SER A 22 -25.72 -45.08 15.14
N SER A 23 -24.85 -44.75 16.11
CA SER A 23 -24.79 -43.45 16.71
C SER A 23 -24.39 -42.47 15.61
N THR A 24 -25.33 -41.64 15.16
CA THR A 24 -25.07 -40.49 14.31
C THR A 24 -24.22 -39.51 15.09
N VAL A 25 -22.92 -39.53 14.85
CA VAL A 25 -22.04 -38.40 15.14
C VAL A 25 -22.50 -37.33 14.18
N LYS A 26 -23.14 -36.29 14.70
CA LYS A 26 -23.35 -35.04 13.96
C LYS A 26 -21.97 -34.43 13.75
N GLU A 27 -21.40 -34.57 12.55
CA GLU A 27 -20.33 -33.73 12.10
C GLU A 27 -20.86 -32.30 12.10
N ASN A 28 -20.31 -31.50 13.00
CA ASN A 28 -20.53 -30.06 13.05
C ASN A 28 -19.74 -29.44 11.89
N THR A 29 -20.34 -29.35 10.72
CA THR A 29 -19.77 -28.69 9.55
C THR A 29 -20.06 -27.20 9.63
N ASP A 30 -19.55 -26.54 10.65
CA ASP A 30 -19.32 -25.09 10.60
C ASP A 30 -17.98 -24.83 9.88
N GLN A 31 -17.92 -25.18 8.62
CA GLN A 31 -16.95 -24.57 7.73
C GLN A 31 -17.48 -23.17 7.38
N PRO A 32 -16.67 -22.11 7.54
CA PRO A 32 -17.06 -20.79 7.09
C PRO A 32 -17.42 -20.90 5.61
N ASN A 33 -18.57 -20.36 5.24
CA ASN A 33 -19.05 -20.28 3.86
C ASN A 33 -18.07 -19.40 3.09
N ILE A 34 -16.99 -20.00 2.58
CA ILE A 34 -16.05 -19.33 1.69
C ILE A 34 -16.84 -19.09 0.42
N MET A 35 -17.28 -17.87 0.19
CA MET A 35 -17.83 -17.47 -1.10
C MET A 35 -16.78 -17.84 -2.16
N GLU A 36 -17.15 -18.78 -3.02
CA GLU A 36 -16.30 -19.22 -4.12
C GLU A 36 -16.11 -18.02 -5.06
N VAL A 37 -14.95 -17.38 -4.97
CA VAL A 37 -14.63 -16.21 -5.83
C VAL A 37 -14.28 -16.73 -7.20
N GLU A 38 -15.21 -16.62 -8.15
CA GLU A 38 -14.98 -16.98 -9.54
C GLU A 38 -13.98 -16.02 -10.19
N LYS A 39 -12.82 -16.53 -10.64
CA LYS A 39 -11.81 -15.78 -11.37
C LYS A 39 -12.09 -15.84 -12.87
N LYS A 40 -12.26 -14.65 -13.49
CA LYS A 40 -12.42 -14.54 -14.95
C LYS A 40 -11.05 -14.55 -15.63
N ASN A 41 -10.87 -15.37 -16.66
CA ASN A 41 -9.68 -15.30 -17.52
C ASN A 41 -9.74 -14.06 -18.43
N LEU A 42 -8.78 -13.16 -18.27
CA LEU A 42 -8.66 -11.92 -19.04
C LEU A 42 -7.73 -12.03 -20.26
N GLY A 43 -7.24 -13.23 -20.59
CA GLY A 43 -6.29 -13.43 -21.68
C GLY A 43 -4.89 -12.92 -21.37
N LYS A 44 -4.16 -12.50 -22.43
CA LYS A 44 -2.79 -11.96 -22.30
C LYS A 44 -2.84 -10.51 -21.82
N LEU A 45 -2.77 -10.29 -20.52
CA LEU A 45 -2.73 -8.98 -19.88
C LEU A 45 -1.50 -8.85 -19.00
N LEU A 46 -0.70 -7.80 -19.22
CA LEU A 46 0.39 -7.45 -18.31
C LEU A 46 -0.19 -6.67 -17.11
N ALA A 47 -0.25 -7.31 -15.95
CA ALA A 47 -0.95 -6.80 -14.77
C ALA A 47 -0.04 -6.57 -13.54
N LEU A 48 1.29 -6.42 -13.73
CA LEU A 48 2.23 -6.10 -12.66
C LEU A 48 2.33 -4.58 -12.44
N TYR A 49 1.20 -3.95 -12.23
CA TYR A 49 1.05 -2.52 -11.95
C TYR A 49 0.21 -2.31 -10.69
N PRO A 50 0.26 -1.11 -10.03
CA PRO A 50 1.06 0.08 -10.42
C PRO A 50 2.56 -0.08 -10.09
N LYS A 51 3.40 0.71 -10.79
CA LYS A 51 4.85 0.78 -10.55
C LYS A 51 5.29 2.22 -10.35
N PRO A 52 6.40 2.49 -9.62
CA PRO A 52 6.97 3.83 -9.54
C PRO A 52 7.32 4.35 -10.93
N MET A 53 6.87 5.58 -11.22
CA MET A 53 7.25 6.29 -12.43
C MET A 53 8.67 6.81 -12.31
N THR A 54 9.46 6.65 -13.36
CA THR A 54 10.86 7.07 -13.36
C THR A 54 11.20 7.91 -14.60
N VAL A 55 12.16 8.84 -14.44
CA VAL A 55 12.83 9.53 -15.55
C VAL A 55 14.24 8.98 -15.64
N VAL A 56 14.52 8.34 -16.77
CA VAL A 56 15.88 7.89 -17.09
C VAL A 56 16.66 9.02 -17.73
N GLY A 57 17.85 9.30 -17.17
CA GLY A 57 18.79 10.30 -17.67
C GLY A 57 20.03 9.65 -18.28
N THR A 58 20.46 10.16 -19.42
CA THR A 58 21.73 9.77 -20.08
C THR A 58 22.27 10.92 -20.93
N LYS A 59 23.45 10.75 -21.49
CA LYS A 59 23.99 11.67 -22.51
C LYS A 59 23.92 10.98 -23.88
N VAL A 60 23.41 11.71 -24.87
CA VAL A 60 23.45 11.30 -26.28
C VAL A 60 24.19 12.40 -27.04
N GLU A 61 25.23 12.08 -27.76
CA GLU A 61 26.06 13.05 -28.49
C GLU A 61 26.56 14.22 -27.62
N GLY A 62 26.90 13.93 -26.37
CA GLY A 62 27.35 14.92 -25.38
C GLY A 62 26.27 15.78 -24.69
N LYS A 63 25.02 15.70 -25.15
CA LYS A 63 23.89 16.40 -24.56
C LYS A 63 23.10 15.49 -23.63
N VAL A 64 22.61 16.06 -22.51
CA VAL A 64 21.72 15.33 -21.60
C VAL A 64 20.38 15.11 -22.28
N ASN A 65 19.87 13.90 -22.18
CA ASN A 65 18.54 13.52 -22.64
C ASN A 65 17.78 12.76 -21.57
N TRP A 66 16.48 13.01 -21.50
CA TRP A 66 15.56 12.46 -20.51
C TRP A 66 14.47 11.64 -21.19
N LEU A 67 14.07 10.53 -20.54
CA LEU A 67 12.95 9.71 -20.99
C LEU A 67 12.17 9.18 -19.80
N VAL A 68 10.85 9.32 -19.82
CA VAL A 68 9.98 8.65 -18.86
C VAL A 68 9.94 7.15 -19.16
N VAL A 69 10.12 6.33 -18.11
CA VAL A 69 10.12 4.87 -18.21
C VAL A 69 9.28 4.26 -17.09
N GLY A 70 8.25 3.53 -17.49
CA GLY A 70 7.41 2.75 -16.57
C GLY A 70 7.81 1.26 -16.47
N HIS A 71 8.62 0.77 -17.40
CA HIS A 71 9.06 -0.63 -17.41
C HIS A 71 10.41 -0.78 -16.68
N THR A 72 10.39 -0.65 -15.35
CA THR A 72 11.53 -0.89 -14.48
C THR A 72 11.25 -2.04 -13.53
N GLY A 73 12.28 -2.75 -13.08
CA GLY A 73 12.14 -3.86 -12.15
C GLY A 73 13.39 -4.11 -11.32
N VAL A 74 13.20 -4.55 -10.07
CA VAL A 74 14.29 -5.03 -9.22
C VAL A 74 14.56 -6.49 -9.56
N ILE A 75 15.82 -6.83 -9.85
CA ILE A 75 16.25 -8.19 -10.25
C ILE A 75 17.39 -8.74 -9.37
N GLY A 76 17.71 -8.04 -8.28
CA GLY A 76 18.73 -8.43 -7.31
C GLY A 76 18.81 -7.38 -6.21
N HIS A 77 19.69 -7.58 -5.22
CA HIS A 77 19.86 -6.63 -4.13
C HIS A 77 20.51 -5.30 -4.55
N ASP A 78 21.29 -5.33 -5.63
CA ASP A 78 22.02 -4.20 -6.21
C ASP A 78 21.70 -3.97 -7.67
N ARG A 79 20.69 -4.68 -8.23
CA ARG A 79 20.42 -4.71 -9.67
C ARG A 79 19.01 -4.33 -10.02
N VAL A 80 18.91 -3.55 -11.08
CA VAL A 80 17.65 -3.13 -11.67
C VAL A 80 17.62 -3.42 -13.16
N LEU A 81 16.45 -3.74 -13.68
CA LEU A 81 16.13 -3.83 -15.10
C LEU A 81 15.45 -2.55 -15.56
N VAL A 82 15.92 -1.98 -16.66
CA VAL A 82 15.26 -0.87 -17.36
C VAL A 82 14.96 -1.32 -18.78
N SER A 83 13.67 -1.45 -19.10
CA SER A 83 13.22 -1.92 -20.41
C SER A 83 12.68 -0.74 -21.23
N MET A 84 13.28 -0.51 -22.40
CA MET A 84 12.97 0.64 -23.24
C MET A 84 12.74 0.19 -24.69
N SER A 85 11.72 0.74 -25.35
CA SER A 85 11.52 0.48 -26.77
C SER A 85 12.79 0.83 -27.57
N LYS A 86 13.13 -0.01 -28.56
CA LYS A 86 14.31 0.21 -29.43
C LYS A 86 14.29 1.55 -30.17
N GLN A 87 13.11 2.14 -30.31
CA GLN A 87 12.92 3.44 -30.99
C GLN A 87 13.31 4.66 -30.13
N HIS A 88 13.56 4.46 -28.82
CA HIS A 88 13.91 5.60 -27.97
C HIS A 88 15.34 6.09 -28.21
N TYR A 89 15.46 7.38 -28.50
CA TYR A 89 16.74 8.06 -28.76
C TYR A 89 17.76 7.88 -27.63
N SER A 90 17.32 7.82 -26.37
CA SER A 90 18.17 7.59 -25.20
C SER A 90 18.97 6.27 -25.27
N ASN A 91 18.45 5.24 -25.96
CA ASN A 91 19.11 3.93 -26.04
C ASN A 91 20.51 4.02 -26.65
N GLN A 92 20.70 4.93 -27.62
CA GLN A 92 22.02 5.15 -28.27
C GLN A 92 23.06 5.59 -27.23
N GLY A 93 22.73 6.60 -26.42
CA GLY A 93 23.61 7.11 -25.37
C GLY A 93 23.91 6.07 -24.29
N ILE A 94 22.90 5.30 -23.88
CA ILE A 94 23.05 4.24 -22.87
C ILE A 94 23.93 3.10 -23.43
N LYS A 95 23.71 2.67 -24.68
CA LYS A 95 24.51 1.63 -25.32
C LYS A 95 25.98 2.06 -25.47
N GLN A 96 26.22 3.34 -25.73
CA GLN A 96 27.57 3.91 -25.88
C GLN A 96 28.28 4.09 -24.55
N SER A 97 27.64 4.76 -23.59
CA SER A 97 28.25 5.11 -22.30
C SER A 97 28.25 3.96 -21.30
N LYS A 98 27.35 2.99 -21.45
CA LYS A 98 27.01 1.95 -20.47
C LYS A 98 26.60 2.52 -19.12
N LYS A 99 26.01 3.71 -19.10
CA LYS A 99 25.61 4.43 -17.89
C LYS A 99 24.25 5.11 -18.06
N LEU A 100 23.47 5.14 -17.01
CA LEU A 100 22.23 5.88 -16.92
C LEU A 100 21.94 6.28 -15.47
N SER A 101 21.07 7.27 -15.28
CA SER A 101 20.42 7.54 -13.99
C SER A 101 18.94 7.18 -14.03
N ILE A 102 18.40 6.80 -12.88
CA ILE A 102 16.98 6.53 -12.65
C ILE A 102 16.51 7.50 -11.59
N ASN A 103 15.68 8.47 -11.98
CA ASN A 103 15.18 9.51 -11.10
C ASN A 103 13.71 9.22 -10.80
N LEU A 104 13.33 9.05 -9.53
CA LEU A 104 11.94 8.86 -9.13
C LEU A 104 11.13 10.14 -9.33
N VAL A 105 9.90 9.99 -9.80
CA VAL A 105 9.02 11.13 -10.09
C VAL A 105 8.20 11.45 -8.86
N SER A 106 8.33 12.69 -8.36
CA SER A 106 7.41 13.28 -7.39
C SER A 106 6.19 13.88 -8.08
N ARG A 107 5.15 14.23 -7.29
CA ARG A 107 3.94 14.88 -7.84
C ARG A 107 4.27 16.19 -8.56
N GLU A 108 5.21 16.97 -8.03
CA GLU A 108 5.64 18.25 -8.60
C GLU A 108 6.40 18.09 -9.91
N MET A 109 7.14 16.98 -10.06
CA MET A 109 7.86 16.66 -11.29
C MET A 109 6.95 16.17 -12.42
N LEU A 110 5.75 15.67 -12.09
CA LEU A 110 4.90 14.91 -13.01
C LEU A 110 4.66 15.61 -14.35
N PRO A 111 4.31 16.90 -14.43
CA PRO A 111 4.08 17.57 -15.71
C PRO A 111 5.32 17.58 -16.63
N LYS A 112 6.51 17.77 -16.07
CA LYS A 112 7.77 17.74 -16.81
C LYS A 112 8.17 16.32 -17.20
N ALA A 113 7.90 15.34 -16.31
CA ALA A 113 8.15 13.93 -16.56
C ALA A 113 7.27 13.43 -17.71
N ASP A 114 5.99 13.75 -17.71
CA ASP A 114 5.05 13.42 -18.79
C ASP A 114 5.49 14.05 -20.12
N TYR A 115 5.89 15.32 -20.09
CA TYR A 115 6.40 16.01 -21.28
C TYR A 115 7.63 15.31 -21.88
N VAL A 116 8.65 14.94 -21.10
CA VAL A 116 9.84 14.27 -21.67
C VAL A 116 9.55 12.85 -22.17
N GLY A 117 8.44 12.26 -21.74
CA GLY A 117 7.90 11.01 -22.25
C GLY A 117 7.16 11.15 -23.58
N SER A 118 6.55 12.31 -23.82
CA SER A 118 5.69 12.57 -24.97
C SER A 118 6.43 13.04 -26.23
N VAL A 119 7.70 13.49 -26.10
CA VAL A 119 8.51 14.00 -27.21
C VAL A 119 9.78 13.18 -27.40
N SER A 120 10.29 13.10 -28.65
CA SER A 120 11.56 12.43 -28.97
C SER A 120 12.75 13.36 -28.76
N GLY A 121 13.81 12.88 -28.11
CA GLY A 121 15.09 13.58 -27.99
C GLY A 121 15.83 13.74 -29.30
N GLU A 122 15.45 13.01 -30.33
CA GLU A 122 15.99 13.15 -31.68
C GLU A 122 15.56 14.48 -32.33
N THR A 123 14.35 14.93 -32.03
CA THR A 123 13.74 16.12 -32.65
C THR A 123 13.65 17.32 -31.69
N VAL A 124 13.66 17.09 -30.39
CA VAL A 124 13.51 18.13 -29.36
C VAL A 124 14.65 18.03 -28.34
N ASP A 125 15.36 19.14 -28.15
CA ASP A 125 16.37 19.23 -27.08
C ASP A 125 15.67 19.28 -25.71
N LYS A 126 15.81 18.18 -24.94
CA LYS A 126 15.22 18.04 -23.63
C LYS A 126 16.17 18.36 -22.48
N SER A 127 17.41 18.78 -22.77
CA SER A 127 18.45 18.96 -21.75
C SER A 127 18.10 19.97 -20.67
N SER A 128 17.33 21.01 -21.01
CA SER A 128 16.93 22.10 -20.09
C SER A 128 15.61 21.88 -19.38
N VAL A 129 14.91 20.76 -19.58
CA VAL A 129 13.58 20.50 -18.96
C VAL A 129 13.69 20.41 -17.44
N PHE A 130 14.75 19.78 -16.94
CA PHE A 130 15.05 19.68 -15.52
C PHE A 130 16.35 20.40 -15.19
N ALA A 131 16.41 21.08 -14.04
CA ALA A 131 17.66 21.42 -13.40
C ALA A 131 18.35 20.12 -12.96
N TYR A 132 19.65 20.01 -13.22
CA TYR A 132 20.41 18.81 -12.93
C TYR A 132 21.88 19.12 -12.69
N HIS A 133 22.55 18.23 -12.00
CA HIS A 133 24.01 18.15 -11.95
C HIS A 133 24.51 16.83 -12.49
N ILE A 134 25.81 16.72 -12.70
CA ILE A 134 26.44 15.43 -13.07
C ILE A 134 26.89 14.76 -11.79
N GLY A 135 26.35 13.57 -11.54
CA GLY A 135 26.70 12.76 -10.38
C GLY A 135 28.11 12.13 -10.48
N GLU A 136 28.53 11.46 -9.44
CA GLU A 136 29.87 10.87 -9.32
C GLU A 136 30.15 9.79 -10.37
N ASN A 137 29.11 9.06 -10.81
CA ASN A 137 29.23 8.10 -11.92
C ASN A 137 29.22 8.76 -13.30
N GLY A 138 29.06 10.09 -13.36
CA GLY A 138 29.04 10.85 -14.61
C GLY A 138 27.71 10.88 -15.33
N THR A 139 26.64 10.43 -14.70
CA THR A 139 25.25 10.50 -15.22
C THR A 139 24.53 11.76 -14.76
N PRO A 140 23.52 12.24 -15.48
CA PRO A 140 22.75 13.41 -15.06
C PRO A 140 21.76 13.04 -13.95
N VAL A 141 21.80 13.78 -12.84
CA VAL A 141 20.94 13.66 -11.66
C VAL A 141 19.99 14.84 -11.61
N ILE A 142 18.69 14.60 -11.58
CA ILE A 142 17.68 15.66 -11.50
C ILE A 142 17.66 16.23 -10.08
N ASP A 143 17.89 17.54 -9.91
CA ASP A 143 18.02 18.20 -8.60
C ASP A 143 16.76 18.11 -7.74
N VAL A 144 15.58 18.14 -8.37
CA VAL A 144 14.27 18.07 -7.68
C VAL A 144 13.72 16.66 -7.54
N SER A 145 14.45 15.62 -8.02
CA SER A 145 14.05 14.25 -7.82
C SER A 145 14.27 13.85 -6.35
N PRO A 146 13.27 13.31 -5.66
CA PRO A 146 13.42 12.95 -4.25
C PRO A 146 14.40 11.77 -4.05
N LEU A 147 14.57 10.95 -5.09
CA LEU A 147 15.52 9.85 -5.09
C LEU A 147 16.06 9.61 -6.51
N THR A 148 17.37 9.52 -6.64
CA THR A 148 18.06 9.18 -7.91
C THR A 148 19.05 8.07 -7.68
N MET A 149 19.07 7.07 -8.57
CA MET A 149 20.08 6.02 -8.64
C MET A 149 20.95 6.23 -9.87
N GLU A 150 22.27 6.28 -9.71
CA GLU A 150 23.23 6.14 -10.82
C GLU A 150 23.55 4.68 -11.06
N CYS A 151 23.54 4.26 -12.31
CA CYS A 151 23.66 2.86 -12.69
C CYS A 151 24.69 2.64 -13.79
N ASN A 152 25.42 1.53 -13.69
CA ASN A 152 26.22 0.96 -14.78
C ASN A 152 25.46 -0.17 -15.46
N VAL A 153 25.37 -0.13 -16.78
CA VAL A 153 24.79 -1.22 -17.58
C VAL A 153 25.81 -2.36 -17.70
N VAL A 154 25.47 -3.48 -17.09
CA VAL A 154 26.33 -4.68 -17.07
C VAL A 154 26.00 -5.67 -18.19
N ASP A 155 24.75 -5.66 -18.66
CA ASP A 155 24.30 -6.49 -19.77
C ASP A 155 23.10 -5.84 -20.48
N ILE A 156 22.87 -6.26 -21.74
CA ILE A 156 21.72 -5.80 -22.53
C ILE A 156 21.04 -7.02 -23.13
N TYR A 157 19.86 -7.34 -22.67
CA TYR A 157 19.04 -8.40 -23.24
C TYR A 157 18.07 -7.80 -24.25
N GLU A 158 18.29 -8.07 -25.52
CA GLU A 158 17.46 -7.57 -26.60
C GLU A 158 16.29 -8.50 -26.89
N THR A 159 15.09 -7.95 -26.94
CA THR A 159 13.90 -8.62 -27.46
C THR A 159 13.51 -7.99 -28.80
N GLU A 160 12.45 -8.49 -29.44
CA GLU A 160 12.00 -7.97 -30.74
C GLU A 160 11.78 -6.45 -30.75
N GLY A 161 11.12 -5.92 -29.71
CA GLY A 161 10.72 -4.49 -29.64
C GLY A 161 11.46 -3.68 -28.57
N PHE A 162 12.29 -4.30 -27.70
CA PHE A 162 12.87 -3.65 -26.54
C PHE A 162 14.36 -3.94 -26.36
N ASP A 163 15.07 -2.94 -25.88
CA ASP A 163 16.37 -3.08 -25.24
C ASP A 163 16.14 -3.14 -23.73
N ASN A 164 16.55 -4.24 -23.12
CA ASN A 164 16.42 -4.46 -21.68
C ASN A 164 17.79 -4.30 -21.04
N PHE A 165 18.02 -3.15 -20.41
CA PHE A 165 19.28 -2.81 -19.77
C PHE A 165 19.33 -3.42 -18.38
N ILE A 166 20.25 -4.34 -18.14
CA ILE A 166 20.54 -4.90 -16.82
C ILE A 166 21.58 -4.02 -16.17
N CYS A 167 21.24 -3.39 -15.07
CA CYS A 167 22.04 -2.35 -14.44
C CYS A 167 22.42 -2.70 -13.00
N THR A 168 23.66 -2.39 -12.61
CA THR A 168 24.09 -2.36 -11.22
C THR A 168 23.98 -0.93 -10.69
N VAL A 169 23.33 -0.73 -9.55
CA VAL A 169 23.26 0.56 -8.86
C VAL A 169 24.63 0.82 -8.23
N VAL A 170 25.22 1.98 -8.48
CA VAL A 170 26.53 2.38 -7.95
C VAL A 170 26.44 3.53 -6.95
N ASN A 171 25.50 4.45 -7.12
CA ASN A 171 25.21 5.52 -6.18
C ASN A 171 23.72 5.71 -6.05
N THR A 172 23.26 6.12 -4.87
CA THR A 172 21.88 6.55 -4.63
C THR A 172 21.89 7.87 -3.87
N TYR A 173 21.24 8.86 -4.45
CA TYR A 173 21.03 10.19 -3.86
C TYR A 173 19.59 10.33 -3.40
N ALA A 174 19.38 10.91 -2.24
CA ALA A 174 18.06 11.22 -1.71
C ALA A 174 18.03 12.64 -1.15
N THR A 175 16.91 13.33 -1.29
CA THR A 175 16.72 14.63 -0.65
C THR A 175 16.54 14.43 0.87
N PRO A 176 16.99 15.36 1.73
CA PRO A 176 16.94 15.19 3.19
C PRO A 176 15.52 14.98 3.75
N ASP A 177 14.50 15.55 3.10
CA ASP A 177 13.09 15.48 3.51
C ASP A 177 12.46 14.10 3.36
N VAL A 178 13.04 13.22 2.55
CA VAL A 178 12.59 11.82 2.41
C VAL A 178 13.37 10.83 3.28
N LEU A 179 14.26 11.34 4.15
CA LEU A 179 15.00 10.52 5.08
C LEU A 179 14.38 10.57 6.49
N ASP A 180 14.45 9.47 7.22
CA ASP A 180 14.11 9.41 8.63
C ASP A 180 15.23 10.05 9.50
N HIS A 181 15.03 10.09 10.81
CA HIS A 181 15.99 10.65 11.76
C HIS A 181 17.32 9.86 11.83
N ASN A 182 17.38 8.64 11.29
CA ASN A 182 18.59 7.81 11.20
C ASN A 182 19.25 7.91 9.80
N GLY A 183 18.78 8.78 8.93
CA GLY A 183 19.27 8.93 7.56
C GLY A 183 18.88 7.79 6.63
N LYS A 184 17.84 7.00 6.94
CA LYS A 184 17.30 5.96 6.09
C LYS A 184 16.10 6.49 5.29
N LEU A 185 15.89 5.89 4.11
CA LEU A 185 14.72 6.23 3.28
C LEU A 185 13.41 5.94 4.03
N ASP A 186 12.55 6.95 4.07
CA ASP A 186 11.19 6.86 4.60
C ASP A 186 10.19 6.92 3.44
N TYR A 187 9.61 5.79 3.09
CA TYR A 187 8.66 5.68 1.97
C TYR A 187 7.32 6.37 2.24
N THR A 188 7.00 6.68 3.50
CA THR A 188 5.82 7.50 3.85
C THR A 188 6.00 8.97 3.46
N ARG A 189 7.26 9.42 3.33
CA ARG A 189 7.64 10.76 2.87
C ARG A 189 7.99 10.79 1.39
N LEU A 190 8.69 9.75 0.89
CA LEU A 190 9.13 9.66 -0.50
C LEU A 190 7.96 9.72 -1.48
N LYS A 191 6.87 9.03 -1.21
CA LYS A 191 5.60 9.03 -1.96
C LYS A 191 5.77 9.16 -3.49
N PRO A 192 6.48 8.25 -4.16
CA PRO A 192 6.69 8.35 -5.59
C PRO A 192 5.35 8.28 -6.33
N VAL A 193 5.24 8.98 -7.45
CA VAL A 193 4.12 8.81 -8.37
C VAL A 193 4.16 7.39 -8.92
N LEU A 194 3.02 6.72 -8.87
CA LEU A 194 2.85 5.39 -9.46
C LEU A 194 2.15 5.52 -10.82
N PHE A 195 2.49 4.61 -11.72
CA PHE A 195 1.88 4.53 -13.04
C PHE A 195 1.23 3.17 -13.23
N GLU A 196 0.05 3.15 -13.82
CA GLU A 196 -0.58 1.93 -14.28
C GLU A 196 -0.83 1.99 -15.80
N PHE A 197 -0.49 0.89 -16.46
CA PHE A 197 -0.46 0.84 -17.92
C PHE A 197 -1.83 0.61 -18.57
N PRO A 198 -2.76 -0.17 -18.01
CA PRO A 198 -4.03 -0.46 -18.68
C PRO A 198 -4.88 0.77 -19.00
N THR A 199 -4.92 1.77 -18.11
CA THR A 199 -5.66 3.01 -18.34
C THR A 199 -4.78 4.25 -18.53
N TYR A 200 -3.46 4.08 -18.49
CA TYR A 200 -2.46 5.18 -18.56
C TYR A 200 -2.64 6.23 -17.47
N SER A 201 -2.98 5.77 -16.25
CA SER A 201 -3.25 6.68 -15.13
C SER A 201 -2.03 6.80 -14.20
N TYR A 202 -1.88 7.98 -13.61
CA TYR A 202 -0.95 8.23 -12.52
C TYR A 202 -1.67 8.13 -11.18
N LEU A 203 -1.09 7.39 -10.26
CA LEU A 203 -1.65 7.12 -8.93
C LEU A 203 -0.73 7.66 -7.84
N ALA A 204 -1.32 8.03 -6.71
CA ALA A 204 -0.56 8.35 -5.52
C ALA A 204 -0.16 7.07 -4.76
N THR A 205 0.98 7.10 -4.10
CA THR A 205 1.34 6.07 -3.11
C THR A 205 0.39 6.18 -1.91
N GLY A 206 -0.17 5.05 -1.48
CA GLY A 206 -1.01 4.96 -0.29
C GLY A 206 -0.22 4.93 1.02
N GLU A 207 -0.91 4.60 2.09
CA GLU A 207 -0.34 4.44 3.43
C GLU A 207 0.37 3.10 3.61
N VAL A 208 1.16 2.98 4.69
CA VAL A 208 1.77 1.71 5.09
C VAL A 208 0.70 0.82 5.73
N ILE A 209 0.42 -0.31 5.12
CA ILE A 209 -0.61 -1.26 5.56
C ILE A 209 -0.05 -2.44 6.38
N GLY A 210 1.26 -2.55 6.55
CA GLY A 210 1.88 -3.62 7.32
C GLY A 210 3.40 -3.65 7.21
N LYS A 211 4.02 -4.49 8.01
CA LYS A 211 5.47 -4.75 8.00
C LYS A 211 5.76 -6.16 7.50
N CYS A 212 6.72 -6.30 6.58
CA CYS A 212 7.16 -7.59 6.09
C CYS A 212 7.80 -8.41 7.22
N LEU A 213 7.56 -9.73 7.21
CA LEU A 213 8.11 -10.70 8.18
C LEU A 213 7.69 -10.47 9.64
N ASN A 214 6.64 -9.72 9.88
CA ASN A 214 6.04 -9.58 11.20
C ASN A 214 5.07 -10.76 11.41
N LEU A 215 5.62 -11.95 11.73
CA LEU A 215 4.87 -13.21 11.80
C LEU A 215 4.06 -13.36 13.09
N ASP A 216 4.29 -12.52 14.10
CA ASP A 216 3.61 -12.55 15.40
C ASP A 216 2.30 -11.74 15.40
N GLU A 217 2.08 -10.91 14.40
CA GLU A 217 0.81 -10.26 14.16
C GLU A 217 0.01 -11.14 13.19
N GLU A 218 -1.13 -11.65 13.62
CA GLU A 218 -2.13 -12.17 12.67
C GLU A 218 -2.28 -11.13 11.56
N PRO A 219 -2.37 -11.56 10.28
CA PRO A 219 -2.44 -10.60 9.18
C PRO A 219 -3.54 -9.60 9.51
N GLY A 220 -3.14 -8.37 9.81
CA GLY A 220 -4.05 -7.28 10.08
C GLY A 220 -4.97 -7.18 8.89
N MET A 221 -6.18 -7.66 9.06
CA MET A 221 -7.18 -7.56 8.01
C MET A 221 -7.46 -6.09 7.86
N CYS A 222 -7.09 -5.53 6.72
CA CYS A 222 -7.53 -4.21 6.30
C CYS A 222 -9.03 -4.10 6.59
N ALA A 223 -9.41 -2.99 7.19
CA ALA A 223 -10.67 -2.71 7.88
C ALA A 223 -11.94 -2.84 7.03
N GLU A 224 -12.25 -4.02 6.54
CA GLU A 224 -13.58 -4.41 6.08
C GLU A 224 -14.14 -5.56 6.91
N GLN A 225 -13.74 -5.68 8.18
CA GLN A 225 -14.37 -6.67 9.04
C GLN A 225 -15.71 -6.10 9.51
N PRO A 226 -16.78 -6.86 9.29
CA PRO A 226 -18.00 -6.61 10.04
C PRO A 226 -17.64 -6.66 11.53
N MET A 227 -18.19 -5.72 12.32
CA MET A 227 -17.99 -5.74 13.76
C MET A 227 -18.28 -7.14 14.29
N ALA A 228 -17.37 -7.68 15.10
CA ALA A 228 -17.62 -8.93 15.83
C ALA A 228 -18.86 -8.75 16.73
N ALA A 229 -19.45 -9.86 17.19
CA ALA A 229 -20.62 -9.81 18.06
C ALA A 229 -20.34 -9.08 19.39
N ASP A 230 -19.07 -8.97 19.80
CA ASP A 230 -18.57 -8.25 20.96
C ASP A 230 -17.98 -6.86 20.60
N GLY A 231 -18.23 -6.37 19.38
CA GLY A 231 -17.82 -5.04 18.96
C GLY A 231 -18.43 -3.95 19.84
N ILE A 232 -17.65 -2.90 20.10
CA ILE A 232 -18.06 -1.82 21.01
C ILE A 232 -18.41 -0.58 20.20
N VAL A 233 -19.59 -0.01 20.48
CA VAL A 233 -19.94 1.35 20.07
C VAL A 233 -20.14 2.17 21.34
N ARG A 234 -19.35 3.23 21.49
CA ARG A 234 -19.33 4.07 22.68
C ARG A 234 -19.56 5.53 22.34
N LEU A 235 -20.36 6.18 23.16
CA LEU A 235 -20.56 7.62 23.12
C LEU A 235 -19.94 8.23 24.38
N SER A 236 -18.91 9.06 24.17
CA SER A 236 -18.24 9.82 25.22
C SER A 236 -18.73 11.26 25.18
N LYS A 237 -19.34 11.72 26.27
CA LYS A 237 -19.76 13.13 26.45
C LYS A 237 -18.85 13.79 27.49
N ILE A 238 -18.21 14.86 27.10
CA ILE A 238 -17.12 15.49 27.85
C ILE A 238 -17.44 16.98 28.00
N GLU A 239 -17.44 17.46 29.23
CA GLU A 239 -17.54 18.88 29.55
C GLU A 239 -16.11 19.34 29.96
N VAL A 240 -15.53 20.26 29.18
CA VAL A 240 -14.18 20.79 29.36
C VAL A 240 -14.26 22.12 30.09
N TYR A 241 -13.32 22.41 30.99
CA TYR A 241 -13.21 23.76 31.56
C TYR A 241 -12.81 24.76 30.46
N PRO A 242 -13.47 25.93 30.39
CA PRO A 242 -13.23 26.89 29.29
C PRO A 242 -11.77 27.32 29.10
N GLU A 243 -11.03 27.45 30.21
CA GLU A 243 -9.64 27.84 30.22
C GLU A 243 -8.69 26.82 29.58
N TYR A 244 -9.13 25.56 29.44
CA TYR A 244 -8.34 24.47 28.85
C TYR A 244 -8.85 24.01 27.47
N LEU A 245 -9.86 24.67 26.90
CA LEU A 245 -10.52 24.21 25.69
C LEU A 245 -9.52 24.01 24.52
N ASP A 246 -8.70 24.99 24.25
CA ASP A 246 -7.75 24.96 23.13
C ASP A 246 -6.67 23.86 23.31
N GLU A 247 -6.25 23.63 24.55
CA GLU A 247 -5.28 22.59 24.86
C GLU A 247 -5.93 21.21 24.79
N TYR A 248 -7.14 21.06 25.33
CA TYR A 248 -7.91 19.83 25.24
C TYR A 248 -8.15 19.41 23.79
N MET A 249 -8.54 20.34 22.92
CA MET A 249 -8.81 20.07 21.50
C MET A 249 -7.57 19.51 20.78
N LYS A 250 -6.37 19.98 21.11
CA LYS A 250 -5.11 19.43 20.54
C LYS A 250 -4.92 17.96 20.95
N TYR A 251 -5.09 17.64 22.23
CA TYR A 251 -4.99 16.27 22.73
C TYR A 251 -6.03 15.36 22.10
N ALA A 252 -7.29 15.80 22.02
CA ALA A 252 -8.39 15.02 21.47
C ALA A 252 -8.22 14.76 19.97
N THR A 253 -7.73 15.75 19.20
CA THR A 253 -7.42 15.58 17.79
C THR A 253 -6.26 14.61 17.59
N GLU A 254 -5.15 14.81 18.35
CA GLU A 254 -3.96 13.95 18.24
C GLU A 254 -4.31 12.48 18.54
N VAL A 255 -5.01 12.18 19.64
CA VAL A 255 -5.36 10.80 20.00
C VAL A 255 -6.25 10.16 18.96
N GLY A 256 -7.26 10.87 18.45
CA GLY A 256 -8.16 10.35 17.43
C GLY A 256 -7.43 10.01 16.12
N GLU A 257 -6.58 10.92 15.65
CA GLU A 257 -5.80 10.70 14.42
C GLU A 257 -4.80 9.54 14.57
N VAL A 258 -4.09 9.46 15.69
CA VAL A 258 -3.10 8.40 15.91
C VAL A 258 -3.79 7.05 16.03
N SER A 259 -4.88 6.96 16.80
CA SER A 259 -5.62 5.71 16.99
C SER A 259 -6.16 5.17 15.67
N LEU A 260 -6.81 6.01 14.86
CA LEU A 260 -7.35 5.59 13.57
C LEU A 260 -6.28 5.19 12.55
N ARG A 261 -5.06 5.74 12.67
CA ARG A 261 -3.93 5.40 11.77
C ARG A 261 -3.16 4.17 12.21
N THR A 262 -3.13 3.86 13.51
CA THR A 262 -2.20 2.85 14.05
C THR A 262 -2.88 1.64 14.68
N GLU A 263 -4.19 1.74 14.99
CA GLU A 263 -4.93 0.67 15.66
C GLU A 263 -5.85 -0.07 14.67
N PRO A 264 -5.52 -1.33 14.30
CA PRO A 264 -6.29 -2.09 13.30
C PRO A 264 -7.77 -2.31 13.69
N GLY A 265 -8.07 -2.27 14.97
CA GLY A 265 -9.42 -2.49 15.49
C GLY A 265 -10.21 -1.22 15.80
N GLY A 266 -9.62 -0.04 15.63
CA GLY A 266 -10.31 1.25 15.74
C GLY A 266 -11.09 1.54 14.46
N VAL A 267 -12.42 1.49 14.52
CA VAL A 267 -13.28 1.66 13.33
C VAL A 267 -13.71 3.11 13.16
N THR A 268 -14.03 3.78 14.26
CA THR A 268 -14.49 5.17 14.23
C THR A 268 -14.05 5.90 15.51
N MET A 269 -13.54 7.12 15.34
CA MET A 269 -13.34 8.10 16.40
C MET A 269 -13.77 9.47 15.89
N TYR A 270 -15.05 9.76 15.98
CA TYR A 270 -15.62 11.00 15.47
C TYR A 270 -15.95 11.95 16.60
N ALA A 271 -15.11 12.98 16.76
CA ALA A 271 -15.26 14.00 17.80
C ALA A 271 -15.91 15.25 17.24
N VAL A 272 -16.90 15.78 17.95
CA VAL A 272 -17.60 17.04 17.65
C VAL A 272 -17.77 17.87 18.89
N SER A 273 -17.75 19.20 18.77
CA SER A 273 -18.14 20.12 19.82
C SER A 273 -19.44 20.86 19.45
N GLU A 274 -20.21 21.25 20.46
CA GLU A 274 -21.42 22.05 20.24
C GLU A 274 -21.05 23.46 19.78
N LYS A 275 -21.72 23.99 18.73
CA LYS A 275 -21.44 25.34 18.22
C LYS A 275 -21.76 26.45 19.23
N GLU A 276 -22.80 26.26 20.00
CA GLU A 276 -23.23 27.25 21.00
C GLU A 276 -22.46 27.16 22.33
N ASN A 277 -21.92 25.95 22.62
CA ASN A 277 -21.10 25.71 23.80
C ASN A 277 -19.92 24.80 23.43
N PRO A 278 -18.82 25.34 22.90
CA PRO A 278 -17.66 24.53 22.44
C PRO A 278 -17.00 23.67 23.52
N CYS A 279 -17.25 23.98 24.81
CA CYS A 279 -16.78 23.16 25.93
C CYS A 279 -17.50 21.81 26.07
N MET A 280 -18.60 21.63 25.34
CA MET A 280 -19.31 20.34 25.28
C MET A 280 -18.82 19.55 24.07
N VAL A 281 -18.02 18.52 24.32
CA VAL A 281 -17.46 17.63 23.30
C VAL A 281 -18.15 16.27 23.36
N THR A 282 -18.50 15.74 22.21
CA THR A 282 -19.06 14.40 22.06
C THR A 282 -18.18 13.60 21.12
N ILE A 283 -17.78 12.39 21.52
CA ILE A 283 -16.98 11.48 20.68
C ILE A 283 -17.78 10.19 20.48
N LEU A 284 -18.01 9.83 19.23
CA LEU A 284 -18.50 8.51 18.84
C LEU A 284 -17.30 7.61 18.53
N GLU A 285 -17.17 6.55 19.31
CA GLU A 285 -16.08 5.58 19.20
C GLU A 285 -16.64 4.22 18.81
N THR A 286 -16.01 3.56 17.86
CA THR A 286 -16.40 2.21 17.45
C THR A 286 -15.16 1.33 17.36
N TYR A 287 -15.20 0.16 17.98
CA TYR A 287 -14.13 -0.82 17.98
C TYR A 287 -14.63 -2.15 17.44
N ALA A 288 -13.84 -2.78 16.59
CA ALA A 288 -14.19 -4.03 15.91
C ALA A 288 -14.46 -5.19 16.87
N SER A 289 -13.87 -5.17 18.07
CA SER A 289 -14.04 -6.19 19.11
C SER A 289 -13.73 -5.62 20.50
N GLN A 290 -14.10 -6.36 21.55
CA GLN A 290 -13.70 -6.06 22.93
C GLN A 290 -12.17 -5.98 23.07
N LYS A 291 -11.45 -6.90 22.44
CA LYS A 291 -9.96 -6.92 22.45
C LYS A 291 -9.36 -5.66 21.82
N ALA A 292 -9.96 -5.17 20.71
CA ALA A 292 -9.52 -3.93 20.06
C ALA A 292 -9.65 -2.72 21.01
N TYR A 293 -10.75 -2.63 21.73
CA TYR A 293 -10.92 -1.60 22.75
C TYR A 293 -9.90 -1.72 23.89
N GLU A 294 -9.60 -2.93 24.36
CA GLU A 294 -8.59 -3.15 25.41
C GLU A 294 -7.19 -2.73 24.95
N LEU A 295 -6.83 -3.00 23.70
CA LEU A 295 -5.58 -2.53 23.11
C LEU A 295 -5.53 -1.00 23.01
N HIS A 296 -6.64 -0.37 22.58
CA HIS A 296 -6.73 1.08 22.50
C HIS A 296 -6.48 1.73 23.87
N ILE A 297 -7.19 1.32 24.91
CA ILE A 297 -7.03 1.92 26.24
C ILE A 297 -5.66 1.65 26.87
N ALA A 298 -4.94 0.62 26.42
CA ALA A 298 -3.57 0.32 26.87
C ALA A 298 -2.51 1.04 26.04
N SER A 299 -2.87 1.64 24.90
CA SER A 299 -1.91 2.29 24.00
C SER A 299 -1.24 3.52 24.62
N GLU A 300 0.00 3.80 24.20
CA GLU A 300 0.77 4.92 24.73
C GLU A 300 0.08 6.27 24.45
N HIS A 301 -0.45 6.45 23.24
CA HIS A 301 -1.11 7.69 22.85
C HIS A 301 -2.43 7.91 23.60
N PHE A 302 -3.21 6.85 23.85
CA PHE A 302 -4.41 6.99 24.70
C PHE A 302 -4.03 7.32 26.15
N GLN A 303 -3.01 6.69 26.71
CA GLN A 303 -2.54 6.99 28.07
C GLN A 303 -2.02 8.44 28.18
N LYS A 304 -1.29 8.92 27.17
CA LYS A 304 -0.87 10.33 27.05
C LYS A 304 -2.07 11.27 27.05
N TYR A 305 -3.07 11.00 26.22
CA TYR A 305 -4.32 11.78 26.17
C TYR A 305 -5.01 11.77 27.52
N LYS A 306 -5.28 10.60 28.10
CA LYS A 306 -6.01 10.44 29.37
C LYS A 306 -5.32 11.19 30.51
N GLN A 307 -4.00 11.02 30.66
CA GLN A 307 -3.26 11.68 31.74
C GLN A 307 -3.12 13.18 31.51
N GLY A 308 -2.86 13.58 30.28
CA GLY A 308 -2.70 15.00 29.91
C GLY A 308 -3.98 15.81 30.09
N THR A 309 -5.16 15.20 29.88
CA THR A 309 -6.44 15.92 29.91
C THR A 309 -7.23 15.76 31.19
N LEU A 310 -6.78 14.95 32.16
CA LEU A 310 -7.55 14.65 33.36
C LEU A 310 -7.97 15.91 34.15
N HIS A 311 -7.12 16.90 34.24
CA HIS A 311 -7.37 18.17 34.95
C HIS A 311 -8.22 19.16 34.14
N MET A 312 -8.36 18.94 32.82
CA MET A 312 -9.09 19.80 31.90
C MET A 312 -10.56 19.43 31.84
N VAL A 313 -10.91 18.21 32.26
CA VAL A 313 -12.26 17.64 32.12
C VAL A 313 -13.05 17.89 33.40
N LYS A 314 -14.13 18.64 33.27
CA LYS A 314 -15.06 18.91 34.37
C LYS A 314 -16.05 17.76 34.61
N ARG A 315 -16.48 17.09 33.52
CA ARG A 315 -17.36 15.93 33.58
C ARG A 315 -17.13 15.04 32.37
N LEU A 316 -17.15 13.75 32.61
CA LEU A 316 -17.09 12.70 31.57
C LEU A 316 -18.23 11.72 31.79
N THR A 317 -18.99 11.45 30.75
CA THR A 317 -20.02 10.41 30.73
C THR A 317 -19.73 9.47 29.58
N LEU A 318 -19.57 8.19 29.87
CA LEU A 318 -19.36 7.11 28.87
C LEU A 318 -20.66 6.29 28.84
N SER A 319 -21.14 6.00 27.64
CA SER A 319 -22.31 5.15 27.44
C SER A 319 -22.10 4.22 26.25
N ASP A 320 -22.27 2.93 26.46
CA ASP A 320 -22.24 1.95 25.38
C ASP A 320 -23.56 2.06 24.59
N GLN A 321 -23.44 1.93 23.28
CA GLN A 321 -24.54 2.13 22.34
C GLN A 321 -24.79 0.84 21.56
N THR A 322 -26.04 0.62 21.17
CA THR A 322 -26.39 -0.43 20.21
C THR A 322 -26.59 0.21 18.84
N PRO A 323 -25.78 -0.15 17.81
CA PRO A 323 -25.95 0.41 16.49
C PRO A 323 -27.30 -0.01 15.89
N LEU A 324 -28.05 0.95 15.35
CA LEU A 324 -29.32 0.69 14.68
C LEU A 324 -29.11 0.06 13.29
N ASN A 325 -27.99 0.38 12.65
CA ASN A 325 -27.63 -0.08 11.32
C ASN A 325 -26.24 -0.74 11.34
N PRO A 326 -26.09 -1.96 11.89
CA PRO A 326 -24.78 -2.60 12.04
C PRO A 326 -24.08 -2.91 10.71
N ALA A 327 -24.82 -2.96 9.58
CA ALA A 327 -24.25 -3.13 8.25
C ALA A 327 -23.70 -1.82 7.64
N ASN A 328 -24.04 -0.67 8.20
CA ASN A 328 -23.54 0.63 7.75
C ASN A 328 -22.32 0.98 8.59
N GLN A 329 -21.16 0.47 8.22
CA GLN A 329 -19.91 0.90 8.82
C GLN A 329 -19.64 2.35 8.42
N ILE A 330 -19.40 3.19 9.43
CA ILE A 330 -18.93 4.55 9.20
C ILE A 330 -17.42 4.44 9.00
N ASN A 331 -16.99 4.41 7.75
CA ASN A 331 -15.57 4.48 7.44
C ASN A 331 -15.07 5.90 7.71
N ASN A 332 -13.99 6.02 8.46
CA ASN A 332 -13.36 7.30 8.70
C ASN A 332 -12.45 7.65 7.50
N PHE A 333 -12.83 8.69 6.76
CA PHE A 333 -12.03 9.24 5.67
C PHE A 333 -11.18 10.41 6.19
N ILE A 334 -10.16 10.13 6.99
CA ILE A 334 -9.09 11.11 7.21
C ILE A 334 -8.14 10.99 6.02
N GLN A 335 -8.21 11.95 5.12
CA GLN A 335 -7.27 12.10 4.01
C GLN A 335 -6.03 12.85 4.48
#